data_c9691e289cf75ad705be6ef1d01a2cca
#
_entry.id   c9691e289cf75ad705be6ef1d01a2cca
#
_cell.length_a   1.000
_cell.length_b   1.000
_cell.length_c   1.000
_cell.angle_alpha   90.00
_cell.angle_beta   90.00
_cell.angle_gamma   90.00
#
_symmetry.space_group_name_H-M   'P 1'
#
loop_
_entity.id
_entity.type
_entity.pdbx_description
1 polymer ?
#
loop_
_entity_poly.entity_id
_entity_poly.type
_entity_poly.pdbx_seq_one_letter_code
_entity_poly.pdbx_strand_id
1 'polypeptide(L)'
;DVYKRQKYVYAQDLVTLREKEAQLMKDQMDGLDIYVAGKATVNFVFDRYMSLKNNLKPTTKSNYLYMYDRFVRDTFGKRNIAEIKYSDVVQFYNYLVEKQELQINTLETVHTLLHPTFQLAVRDDIIRKNPTDGVMAELKKNLGMKTGVRHALTIPQQRAFMEYIATHPIYYHW
;
A
#
# COMPACT_ATOMS: atom_id res chain seq x y z
N ASP A 1 -30.75 0.23 21.75
CA ASP A 1 -29.68 -0.17 22.69
C ASP A 1 -28.34 0.22 22.12
N VAL A 2 -27.79 1.33 22.63
CA VAL A 2 -26.41 1.73 22.33
C VAL A 2 -25.50 0.79 23.11
N TYR A 3 -24.96 -0.22 22.45
CA TYR A 3 -23.90 -1.07 23.03
C TYR A 3 -22.73 -0.17 23.42
N LYS A 4 -22.57 0.07 24.72
CA LYS A 4 -21.38 0.74 25.28
C LYS A 4 -20.18 -0.18 25.04
N ARG A 5 -19.40 0.10 24.00
CA ARG A 5 -18.14 -0.60 23.75
C ARG A 5 -17.13 -0.12 24.81
N GLN A 6 -16.54 -1.07 25.55
CA GLN A 6 -15.52 -0.77 26.55
C GLN A 6 -14.13 -1.08 25.97
N LYS A 7 -13.17 -0.19 26.18
CA LYS A 7 -11.76 -0.39 25.83
C LYS A 7 -10.95 -0.29 27.12
N TYR A 8 -10.15 -1.31 27.40
CA TYR A 8 -9.26 -1.34 28.55
C TYR A 8 -7.88 -0.84 28.12
N VAL A 9 -7.26 -0.01 28.96
CA VAL A 9 -5.93 0.56 28.75
C VAL A 9 -5.03 0.09 29.88
N TYR A 10 -3.85 -0.40 29.53
CA TYR A 10 -2.88 -0.91 30.48
C TYR A 10 -1.56 -0.12 30.34
N ALA A 11 -0.93 0.19 31.47
CA ALA A 11 0.39 0.80 31.53
C ALA A 11 1.17 0.27 32.74
N GLN A 12 2.48 0.43 32.75
CA GLN A 12 3.35 -0.01 33.84
C GLN A 12 3.34 0.97 35.01
N ASP A 13 3.03 2.25 34.73
CA ASP A 13 2.98 3.33 35.71
C ASP A 13 1.76 4.24 35.47
N LEU A 14 1.43 5.05 36.50
CA LEU A 14 0.27 5.93 36.51
C LEU A 14 0.42 7.10 35.51
N VAL A 15 1.64 7.58 35.27
CA VAL A 15 1.90 8.71 34.36
C VAL A 15 1.61 8.28 32.94
N THR A 16 2.20 7.17 32.51
CA THR A 16 1.98 6.56 31.19
C THR A 16 0.52 6.18 30.97
N LEU A 17 -0.19 5.74 32.03
CA LEU A 17 -1.63 5.45 31.94
C LEU A 17 -2.43 6.70 31.62
N ARG A 18 -2.18 7.79 32.33
CA ARG A 18 -2.87 9.07 32.10
C ARG A 18 -2.58 9.67 30.74
N GLU A 19 -1.35 9.54 30.26
CA GLU A 19 -0.97 9.98 28.90
C GLU A 19 -1.74 9.20 27.83
N LYS A 20 -1.84 7.88 27.97
CA LYS A 20 -2.61 7.02 27.07
C LYS A 20 -4.11 7.34 27.12
N GLU A 21 -4.65 7.58 28.31
CA GLU A 21 -6.05 7.96 28.49
C GLU A 21 -6.35 9.30 27.84
N ALA A 22 -5.51 10.32 28.07
CA ALA A 22 -5.65 11.64 27.45
C ALA A 22 -5.56 11.57 25.92
N GLN A 23 -4.66 10.74 25.38
CA GLN A 23 -4.56 10.53 23.93
C GLN A 23 -5.81 9.87 23.36
N LEU A 24 -6.36 8.85 24.03
CA LEU A 24 -7.59 8.20 23.60
C LEU A 24 -8.81 9.12 23.66
N MET A 25 -8.91 9.96 24.71
CA MET A 25 -9.96 10.97 24.80
C MET A 25 -9.85 11.99 23.67
N LYS A 26 -8.63 12.42 23.34
CA LYS A 26 -8.38 13.31 22.22
C LYS A 26 -8.75 12.67 20.88
N ASP A 27 -8.37 11.41 20.65
CA ASP A 27 -8.69 10.65 19.44
C ASP A 27 -10.21 10.50 19.28
N GLN A 28 -10.93 10.26 20.38
CA GLN A 28 -12.38 10.20 20.40
C GLN A 28 -13.05 11.56 20.12
N MET A 29 -12.52 12.64 20.68
CA MET A 29 -12.99 14.00 20.40
C MET A 29 -12.76 14.40 18.95
N ASP A 30 -11.68 13.92 18.34
CA ASP A 30 -11.36 14.15 16.93
C ASP A 30 -12.13 13.21 15.97
N GLY A 31 -13.07 12.40 16.50
CA GLY A 31 -13.95 11.53 15.70
C GLY A 31 -13.36 10.21 15.25
N LEU A 32 -12.13 9.85 15.69
CA LEU A 32 -11.51 8.58 15.31
C LEU A 32 -12.25 7.38 15.89
N ASP A 33 -12.49 6.34 15.08
CA ASP A 33 -13.03 5.07 15.57
C ASP A 33 -11.94 4.24 16.26
N ILE A 34 -11.75 4.52 17.56
CA ILE A 34 -10.70 3.91 18.40
C ILE A 34 -10.81 2.37 18.47
N TYR A 35 -12.00 1.80 18.24
CA TYR A 35 -12.21 0.36 18.27
C TYR A 35 -11.76 -0.30 16.97
N VAL A 36 -12.09 0.29 15.86
CA VAL A 36 -11.66 -0.17 14.53
C VAL A 36 -10.17 0.08 14.37
N ALA A 37 -9.68 1.27 14.73
CA ALA A 37 -8.27 1.63 14.68
C ALA A 37 -7.38 0.66 15.46
N GLY A 38 -7.83 0.19 16.64
CA GLY A 38 -7.06 -0.73 17.47
C GLY A 38 -6.95 -2.17 16.94
N LYS A 39 -7.74 -2.55 15.92
CA LYS A 39 -7.80 -3.93 15.38
C LYS A 39 -7.62 -4.01 13.88
N ALA A 40 -7.79 -2.90 13.16
CA ALA A 40 -7.72 -2.90 11.71
C ALA A 40 -6.28 -3.12 11.22
N THR A 41 -6.08 -4.18 10.45
CA THR A 41 -4.82 -4.39 9.72
C THR A 41 -4.86 -3.70 8.37
N VAL A 42 -3.68 -3.51 7.75
CA VAL A 42 -3.60 -3.01 6.37
C VAL A 42 -4.35 -3.93 5.41
N ASN A 43 -4.29 -5.26 5.62
CA ASN A 43 -5.06 -6.24 4.84
C ASN A 43 -6.56 -5.99 4.92
N PHE A 44 -7.08 -5.79 6.11
CA PHE A 44 -8.52 -5.54 6.30
C PHE A 44 -8.98 -4.30 5.52
N VAL A 45 -8.23 -3.20 5.58
CA VAL A 45 -8.58 -1.97 4.86
C VAL A 45 -8.38 -2.12 3.35
N PHE A 46 -7.36 -2.86 2.91
CA PHE A 46 -7.15 -3.16 1.49
C PHE A 46 -8.30 -3.99 0.90
N ASP A 47 -8.71 -5.05 1.59
CA ASP A 47 -9.81 -5.90 1.14
C ASP A 47 -11.13 -5.09 1.07
N ARG A 48 -11.36 -4.19 2.03
CA ARG A 48 -12.47 -3.23 1.99
C ARG A 48 -12.33 -2.25 0.82
N TYR A 49 -11.14 -1.70 0.58
CA TYR A 49 -10.89 -0.84 -0.59
C TYR A 49 -11.20 -1.56 -1.90
N MET A 50 -10.74 -2.80 -2.05
CA MET A 50 -10.99 -3.60 -3.25
C MET A 50 -12.47 -3.98 -3.43
N SER A 51 -13.23 -4.17 -2.35
CA SER A 51 -14.67 -4.42 -2.41
C SER A 51 -15.48 -3.21 -2.91
N LEU A 52 -14.97 -1.99 -2.68
CA LEU A 52 -15.60 -0.74 -3.17
C LEU A 52 -15.29 -0.46 -4.65
N LYS A 53 -14.32 -1.16 -5.24
CA LYS A 53 -13.89 -0.97 -6.64
C LYS A 53 -14.67 -1.86 -7.61
N ASN A 54 -15.94 -1.53 -7.86
CA ASN A 54 -16.81 -2.34 -8.71
C ASN A 54 -16.54 -2.20 -10.22
N ASN A 55 -15.86 -1.12 -10.64
CA ASN A 55 -15.68 -0.79 -12.07
C ASN A 55 -14.31 -1.15 -12.63
N LEU A 56 -13.53 -1.99 -11.95
CA LEU A 56 -12.24 -2.44 -12.45
C LEU A 56 -12.41 -3.55 -13.50
N LYS A 57 -11.65 -3.44 -14.59
CA LYS A 57 -11.52 -4.55 -15.54
C LYS A 57 -10.99 -5.80 -14.82
N PRO A 58 -11.48 -7.02 -15.16
CA PRO A 58 -11.05 -8.26 -14.48
C PRO A 58 -9.52 -8.44 -14.46
N THR A 59 -8.85 -8.13 -15.56
CA THR A 59 -7.37 -8.18 -15.67
C THR A 59 -6.68 -7.21 -14.73
N THR A 60 -7.19 -5.99 -14.58
CA THR A 60 -6.65 -4.99 -13.64
C THR A 60 -6.84 -5.45 -12.20
N LYS A 61 -8.04 -5.96 -11.86
CA LYS A 61 -8.33 -6.49 -10.53
C LYS A 61 -7.41 -7.65 -10.17
N SER A 62 -7.24 -8.60 -11.08
CA SER A 62 -6.34 -9.75 -10.91
C SER A 62 -4.89 -9.32 -10.69
N ASN A 63 -4.41 -8.35 -11.47
CA ASN A 63 -3.06 -7.81 -11.30
C ASN A 63 -2.87 -7.09 -9.95
N TYR A 64 -3.86 -6.32 -9.52
CA TYR A 64 -3.82 -5.63 -8.23
C TYR A 64 -3.76 -6.62 -7.06
N LEU A 65 -4.59 -7.65 -7.07
CA LEU A 65 -4.57 -8.71 -6.06
C LEU A 65 -3.23 -9.45 -6.08
N TYR A 66 -2.73 -9.84 -7.26
CA TYR A 66 -1.44 -10.51 -7.40
C TYR A 66 -0.30 -9.68 -6.80
N MET A 67 -0.22 -8.39 -7.15
CA MET A 67 0.82 -7.49 -6.66
C MET A 67 0.75 -7.30 -5.14
N TYR A 68 -0.46 -7.12 -4.62
CA TYR A 68 -0.67 -6.97 -3.18
C TYR A 68 -0.33 -8.25 -2.42
N ASP A 69 -0.82 -9.40 -2.88
CA ASP A 69 -0.59 -10.70 -2.24
C ASP A 69 0.90 -11.07 -2.25
N ARG A 70 1.60 -10.80 -3.35
CA ARG A 70 3.02 -11.11 -3.49
C ARG A 70 3.92 -10.28 -2.58
N PHE A 71 3.67 -8.98 -2.45
CA PHE A 71 4.63 -8.06 -1.82
C PHE A 71 4.19 -7.51 -0.46
N VAL A 72 2.89 -7.47 -0.19
CA VAL A 72 2.34 -6.76 0.97
C VAL A 72 1.65 -7.68 1.97
N ARG A 73 0.80 -8.61 1.50
CA ARG A 73 -0.18 -9.35 2.32
C ARG A 73 0.44 -10.07 3.52
N ASP A 74 1.55 -10.79 3.32
CA ASP A 74 2.15 -11.61 4.36
C ASP A 74 3.10 -10.89 5.30
N THR A 75 3.52 -9.70 4.93
CA THR A 75 4.48 -8.88 5.66
C THR A 75 3.82 -7.63 6.23
N PHE A 76 3.88 -6.53 5.50
CA PHE A 76 3.35 -5.22 5.88
C PHE A 76 1.82 -5.23 6.08
N GLY A 77 1.12 -6.06 5.33
CA GLY A 77 -0.33 -6.19 5.36
C GLY A 77 -0.90 -6.67 6.70
N LYS A 78 -0.14 -7.43 7.48
CA LYS A 78 -0.55 -7.96 8.80
C LYS A 78 -0.40 -6.93 9.93
N ARG A 79 0.29 -5.81 9.67
CA ARG A 79 0.50 -4.78 10.70
C ARG A 79 -0.80 -4.01 10.97
N ASN A 80 -0.94 -3.54 12.22
CA ASN A 80 -2.02 -2.63 12.58
C ASN A 80 -1.84 -1.30 11.84
N ILE A 81 -2.88 -0.89 11.09
CA ILE A 81 -2.81 0.29 10.23
C ILE A 81 -2.63 1.60 11.02
N ALA A 82 -3.18 1.66 12.24
CA ALA A 82 -3.09 2.84 13.11
C ALA A 82 -1.69 3.06 13.71
N GLU A 83 -0.86 2.02 13.74
CA GLU A 83 0.50 2.09 14.29
C GLU A 83 1.55 2.42 13.23
N ILE A 84 1.18 2.39 11.94
CA ILE A 84 2.10 2.62 10.85
C ILE A 84 2.40 4.11 10.71
N LYS A 85 3.68 4.44 10.76
CA LYS A 85 4.22 5.78 10.57
C LYS A 85 4.85 5.93 9.18
N TYR A 86 5.10 7.17 8.79
CA TYR A 86 5.83 7.50 7.56
C TYR A 86 7.15 6.71 7.43
N SER A 87 7.95 6.66 8.51
CA SER A 87 9.21 5.93 8.53
C SER A 87 9.07 4.43 8.27
N ASP A 88 7.98 3.82 8.74
CA ASP A 88 7.70 2.40 8.49
C ASP A 88 7.44 2.13 7.00
N VAL A 89 6.74 3.05 6.32
CA VAL A 89 6.49 2.95 4.89
C VAL A 89 7.78 3.11 4.10
N VAL A 90 8.61 4.08 4.46
CA VAL A 90 9.94 4.29 3.83
C VAL A 90 10.82 3.04 4.00
N GLN A 91 10.91 2.49 5.22
CA GLN A 91 11.67 1.27 5.48
C GLN A 91 11.14 0.07 4.70
N PHE A 92 9.82 -0.07 4.60
CA PHE A 92 9.20 -1.13 3.81
C PHE A 92 9.52 -1.00 2.32
N TYR A 93 9.48 0.20 1.76
CA TYR A 93 9.81 0.43 0.35
C TYR A 93 11.31 0.19 0.08
N ASN A 94 12.19 0.63 0.96
CA ASN A 94 13.61 0.32 0.88
C ASN A 94 13.86 -1.21 0.94
N TYR A 95 13.18 -1.92 1.83
CA TYR A 95 13.23 -3.38 1.88
C TYR A 95 12.81 -4.02 0.55
N LEU A 96 11.73 -3.54 -0.08
CA LEU A 96 11.29 -4.07 -1.37
C LEU A 96 12.32 -3.83 -2.47
N VAL A 97 12.99 -2.68 -2.49
CA VAL A 97 14.03 -2.36 -3.48
C VAL A 97 15.30 -3.16 -3.22
N GLU A 98 15.80 -3.18 -1.97
CA GLU A 98 17.11 -3.74 -1.63
C GLU A 98 17.12 -5.27 -1.51
N LYS A 99 16.05 -5.83 -0.90
CA LYS A 99 15.98 -7.28 -0.60
C LYS A 99 15.17 -8.08 -1.61
N GLN A 100 14.16 -7.45 -2.22
CA GLN A 100 13.33 -8.08 -3.23
C GLN A 100 13.71 -7.65 -4.65
N GLU A 101 14.74 -6.81 -4.78
CA GLU A 101 15.27 -6.28 -6.05
C GLU A 101 14.19 -5.68 -6.96
N LEU A 102 13.15 -5.09 -6.34
CA LEU A 102 12.05 -4.49 -7.09
C LEU A 102 12.52 -3.28 -7.88
N GLN A 103 12.17 -3.27 -9.15
CA GLN A 103 12.32 -2.08 -9.96
C GLN A 103 11.34 -0.99 -9.51
N ILE A 104 11.72 0.28 -9.69
CA ILE A 104 10.95 1.43 -9.25
C ILE A 104 9.52 1.43 -9.82
N ASN A 105 9.33 1.02 -11.06
CA ASN A 105 8.01 0.94 -11.71
C ASN A 105 7.09 -0.08 -11.01
N THR A 106 7.67 -1.18 -10.52
CA THR A 106 6.94 -2.21 -9.77
C THR A 106 6.59 -1.68 -8.39
N LEU A 107 7.52 -0.97 -7.75
CA LEU A 107 7.27 -0.30 -6.47
C LEU A 107 6.19 0.78 -6.60
N GLU A 108 6.16 1.54 -7.69
CA GLU A 108 5.07 2.48 -8.00
C GLU A 108 3.71 1.79 -8.07
N THR A 109 3.66 0.58 -8.64
CA THR A 109 2.44 -0.21 -8.66
C THR A 109 2.00 -0.61 -7.25
N VAL A 110 2.94 -1.04 -6.39
CA VAL A 110 2.65 -1.32 -4.96
C VAL A 110 2.15 -0.06 -4.26
N HIS A 111 2.80 1.09 -4.49
CA HIS A 111 2.36 2.37 -3.92
C HIS A 111 0.95 2.77 -4.40
N THR A 112 0.63 2.53 -5.67
CA THR A 112 -0.71 2.78 -6.24
C THR A 112 -1.81 1.95 -5.55
N LEU A 113 -1.46 0.85 -4.89
CA LEU A 113 -2.37 0.05 -4.07
C LEU A 113 -2.42 0.52 -2.61
N LEU A 114 -1.26 0.81 -2.02
CA LEU A 114 -1.16 1.19 -0.61
C LEU A 114 -1.68 2.61 -0.35
N HIS A 115 -1.33 3.58 -1.19
CA HIS A 115 -1.73 4.96 -0.99
C HIS A 115 -3.27 5.14 -0.89
N PRO A 116 -4.10 4.64 -1.81
CA PRO A 116 -5.55 4.75 -1.68
C PRO A 116 -6.13 3.87 -0.57
N THR A 117 -5.46 2.78 -0.17
CA THR A 117 -5.83 1.98 1.01
C THR A 117 -5.71 2.81 2.28
N PHE A 118 -4.58 3.47 2.49
CA PHE A 118 -4.39 4.39 3.62
C PHE A 118 -5.29 5.62 3.52
N GLN A 119 -5.56 6.10 2.31
CA GLN A 119 -6.49 7.21 2.09
C GLN A 119 -7.94 6.82 2.48
N LEU A 120 -8.34 5.58 2.23
CA LEU A 120 -9.61 5.06 2.73
C LEU A 120 -9.64 5.01 4.26
N ALA A 121 -8.54 4.57 4.88
CA ALA A 121 -8.44 4.56 6.34
C ALA A 121 -8.55 5.96 6.97
N VAL A 122 -8.04 7.00 6.29
CA VAL A 122 -8.24 8.40 6.70
C VAL A 122 -9.71 8.82 6.56
N ARG A 123 -10.36 8.47 5.44
CA ARG A 123 -11.78 8.81 5.20
C ARG A 123 -12.76 8.09 6.11
N ASP A 124 -12.36 6.89 6.56
CA ASP A 124 -13.16 6.08 7.50
C ASP A 124 -12.78 6.38 8.97
N ASP A 125 -12.04 7.47 9.23
CA ASP A 125 -11.61 7.92 10.56
C ASP A 125 -10.86 6.86 11.38
N ILE A 126 -10.14 5.96 10.69
CA ILE A 126 -9.30 4.92 11.32
C ILE A 126 -7.93 5.50 11.67
N ILE A 127 -7.40 6.37 10.82
CA ILE A 127 -6.13 7.08 11.00
C ILE A 127 -6.29 8.57 10.65
N ARG A 128 -5.47 9.42 11.26
CA ARG A 128 -5.55 10.89 11.08
C ARG A 128 -4.92 11.37 9.77
N LYS A 129 -3.83 10.73 9.35
CA LYS A 129 -3.03 11.13 8.18
C LYS A 129 -2.60 9.91 7.41
N ASN A 130 -2.44 10.08 6.11
CA ASN A 130 -1.92 9.03 5.26
C ASN A 130 -0.38 8.95 5.38
N PRO A 131 0.19 7.86 5.94
CA PRO A 131 1.63 7.75 6.12
C PRO A 131 2.40 7.51 4.80
N THR A 132 1.70 7.28 3.69
CA THR A 132 2.31 7.08 2.37
C THR A 132 2.51 8.37 1.59
N ASP A 133 1.98 9.51 2.11
CA ASP A 133 2.09 10.80 1.42
C ASP A 133 3.56 11.22 1.28
N GLY A 134 3.96 11.56 0.04
CA GLY A 134 5.30 12.05 -0.27
C GLY A 134 6.40 10.98 -0.33
N VAL A 135 6.18 9.77 0.16
CA VAL A 135 7.21 8.71 0.24
C VAL A 135 7.83 8.40 -1.12
N MET A 136 7.01 8.24 -2.17
CA MET A 136 7.55 7.93 -3.51
C MET A 136 8.37 9.06 -4.11
N ALA A 137 8.00 10.32 -3.85
CA ALA A 137 8.76 11.48 -4.34
C ALA A 137 10.14 11.55 -3.69
N GLU A 138 10.20 11.33 -2.37
CA GLU A 138 11.45 11.30 -1.62
C GLU A 138 12.34 10.11 -2.05
N LEU A 139 11.76 8.94 -2.20
CA LEU A 139 12.49 7.73 -2.59
C LEU A 139 13.12 7.88 -3.98
N LYS A 140 12.38 8.40 -4.95
CA LYS A 140 12.90 8.68 -6.30
C LYS A 140 14.07 9.67 -6.27
N LYS A 141 13.96 10.71 -5.44
CA LYS A 141 15.03 11.70 -5.27
C LYS A 141 16.29 11.08 -4.67
N ASN A 142 16.13 10.26 -3.61
CA ASN A 142 17.25 9.65 -2.89
C ASN A 142 17.96 8.57 -3.70
N LEU A 143 17.22 7.78 -4.47
CA LEU A 143 17.79 6.71 -5.29
C LEU A 143 18.40 7.22 -6.61
N GLY A 144 18.26 8.50 -6.95
CA GLY A 144 18.78 9.09 -8.19
C GLY A 144 18.29 8.37 -9.45
N MET A 145 17.20 7.63 -9.35
CA MET A 145 16.73 6.74 -10.41
C MET A 145 16.10 7.53 -11.54
N LYS A 146 16.80 7.53 -12.66
CA LYS A 146 16.23 7.96 -13.94
C LYS A 146 15.18 6.94 -14.36
N THR A 147 13.99 7.40 -14.67
CA THR A 147 12.97 6.56 -15.33
C THR A 147 13.62 5.94 -16.56
N GLY A 148 13.59 4.60 -16.68
CA GLY A 148 14.19 3.93 -17.82
C GLY A 148 13.59 4.47 -19.11
N VAL A 149 14.45 4.95 -19.99
CA VAL A 149 14.03 5.46 -21.30
C VAL A 149 13.53 4.27 -22.11
N ARG A 150 12.26 4.25 -22.44
CA ARG A 150 11.68 3.25 -23.33
C ARG A 150 11.94 3.70 -24.76
N HIS A 151 12.64 2.87 -25.50
CA HIS A 151 12.87 3.09 -26.93
C HIS A 151 11.84 2.30 -27.74
N ALA A 152 11.21 2.95 -28.70
CA ALA A 152 10.43 2.26 -29.71
C ALA A 152 11.38 1.50 -30.64
N LEU A 153 10.93 0.35 -31.16
CA LEU A 153 11.68 -0.37 -32.19
C LEU A 153 11.80 0.51 -33.42
N THR A 154 12.99 0.51 -34.02
CA THR A 154 13.18 1.08 -35.34
C THR A 154 12.48 0.22 -36.39
N ILE A 155 12.17 0.76 -37.59
CA ILE A 155 11.51 0.02 -38.65
C ILE A 155 12.24 -1.28 -39.00
N PRO A 156 13.59 -1.31 -39.14
CA PRO A 156 14.33 -2.55 -39.38
C PRO A 156 14.18 -3.57 -38.25
N GLN A 157 14.26 -3.11 -37.01
CA GLN A 157 14.06 -3.98 -35.83
C GLN A 157 12.64 -4.54 -35.75
N GLN A 158 11.62 -3.73 -36.06
CA GLN A 158 10.25 -4.18 -36.13
C GLN A 158 10.07 -5.27 -37.22
N ARG A 159 10.64 -5.08 -38.39
CA ARG A 159 10.58 -6.09 -39.46
C ARG A 159 11.22 -7.41 -39.04
N ALA A 160 12.44 -7.36 -38.52
CA ALA A 160 13.13 -8.55 -38.02
C ALA A 160 12.35 -9.27 -36.92
N PHE A 161 11.73 -8.51 -35.99
CA PHE A 161 10.88 -9.06 -34.95
C PHE A 161 9.62 -9.74 -35.50
N MET A 162 8.95 -9.13 -36.50
CA MET A 162 7.78 -9.72 -37.15
C MET A 162 8.11 -10.98 -37.95
N GLU A 163 9.24 -11.00 -38.62
CA GLU A 163 9.75 -12.19 -39.35
C GLU A 163 10.06 -13.32 -38.35
N TYR A 164 10.71 -13.00 -37.24
CA TYR A 164 10.97 -13.97 -36.16
C TYR A 164 9.69 -14.58 -35.59
N ILE A 165 8.70 -13.76 -35.29
CA ILE A 165 7.40 -14.23 -34.77
C ILE A 165 6.69 -15.12 -35.80
N ALA A 166 6.69 -14.73 -37.08
CA ALA A 166 6.03 -15.49 -38.12
C ALA A 166 6.63 -16.92 -38.32
N THR A 167 7.93 -17.07 -38.02
CA THR A 167 8.63 -18.38 -38.11
C THR A 167 8.55 -19.19 -36.81
N HIS A 168 8.05 -18.61 -35.69
CA HIS A 168 7.97 -19.27 -34.39
C HIS A 168 6.53 -19.35 -33.93
N PRO A 169 5.81 -20.48 -34.13
CA PRO A 169 4.37 -20.61 -33.88
C PRO A 169 3.92 -20.26 -32.46
N ILE A 170 4.83 -20.46 -31.49
CA ILE A 170 4.54 -20.17 -30.05
C ILE A 170 4.23 -18.67 -29.80
N TYR A 171 4.83 -17.80 -30.65
CA TYR A 171 4.69 -16.34 -30.49
C TYR A 171 3.71 -15.72 -31.49
N TYR A 172 3.15 -16.51 -32.42
CA TYR A 172 2.30 -15.98 -33.50
C TYR A 172 0.98 -15.38 -32.98
N HIS A 173 0.54 -15.75 -31.81
CA HIS A 173 -0.73 -15.27 -31.22
C HIS A 173 -0.56 -14.03 -30.31
N TRP A 174 0.60 -13.41 -30.30
CA TRP A 174 0.90 -12.17 -29.56
C TRP A 174 1.05 -11.02 -30.54
#